data_a2f834b88253d8327ec31b9dee42271c
#
_entry.id   a2f834b88253d8327ec31b9dee42271c
#
_cell.length_a   1.000
_cell.length_b   1.000
_cell.length_c   1.000
_cell.angle_alpha   90.00
_cell.angle_beta   90.00
_cell.angle_gamma   90.00
#
_symmetry.space_group_name_H-M   'P 1'
#
loop_
_entity.id
_entity.type
_entity.pdbx_description
1 polymer ?
#
loop_
_entity_poly.entity_id
_entity_poly.type
_entity_poly.pdbx_seq_one_letter_code
_entity_poly.pdbx_strand_id
1 'polypeptide(L)'
;MCPMTRCSVALLTSLMFFAGVAPADSAVPAAPPVERCASAPEVGFAQALVCYHDAIEQQPLIYTRVGTSNVTGVERRDYLLTSQDWSPEGLVTPARWQHDVAIYVPKEALPTRAVLISTNGTRHPLDGSTAQPSSELPPEALAALAQRTRTVVIALSDIPNQALNYQGDANPRREDDSVAYTWSLFLKAPQQRMTMPLHVPMAAAIARTMSLAERELAPLRIHRFVLAGASKRGWASWHATIADQRVEAVVPFVIDILNMPAVLEHMSRTYGGNWPIAFDAYAKQGITSQLQTPAFAQLVQLQDPLRYLDTPYRKRLAVPKYIVNASGDDFFLPDNTQFFYNALPGIKALRVLPNSAHNIRASIVDTLAPFITRLQQQRPLPQVSDTLHPGKAPQIRFRSSEPPTQLQLWSATNPQARDFRYACGIRYSSTPIAHANGGTVSVPVQVPDDGWSAYFVEATYADGFVSTSQTYVLGKQRYPTQAPPTDHAACSTLLGATSGAAVR
;
A
#
# COMPACT_ATOMS: atom_id res chain seq x y z
N MET A 1 105.50 15.22 17.09
CA MET A 1 105.89 14.37 15.96
C MET A 1 104.89 13.26 15.85
N CYS A 2 104.21 13.28 14.80
CA CYS A 2 103.52 12.32 13.93
C CYS A 2 103.33 10.86 14.47
N PRO A 3 102.39 10.05 13.88
CA PRO A 3 101.46 10.29 12.76
C PRO A 3 100.04 9.79 13.00
N MET A 4 99.21 10.26 12.10
CA MET A 4 97.80 9.82 11.85
C MET A 4 97.66 8.33 11.44
N THR A 5 96.70 7.65 11.97
CA THR A 5 96.12 6.43 11.39
C THR A 5 94.63 6.59 11.12
N ARG A 6 94.23 6.48 9.86
CA ARG A 6 92.84 6.55 9.39
C ARG A 6 92.17 5.24 9.74
N CYS A 7 91.00 5.34 10.42
CA CYS A 7 90.01 4.28 10.52
C CYS A 7 88.89 4.54 9.53
N SER A 8 88.66 3.68 8.56
CA SER A 8 87.57 3.67 7.64
C SER A 8 86.35 3.00 8.31
N VAL A 9 85.30 3.73 8.47
CA VAL A 9 84.00 3.21 8.93
C VAL A 9 83.17 2.84 7.70
N ALA A 10 82.90 1.55 7.55
CA ALA A 10 82.00 1.05 6.54
C ALA A 10 80.54 1.25 7.02
N LEU A 11 79.72 2.09 6.30
CA LEU A 11 78.30 2.23 6.52
C LEU A 11 77.60 1.05 5.83
N LEU A 12 77.03 0.13 6.62
CA LEU A 12 76.01 -0.83 6.13
C LEU A 12 74.67 -0.15 6.08
N THR A 13 74.18 0.16 4.88
CA THR A 13 72.80 0.59 4.63
C THR A 13 71.83 -0.61 4.56
N SER A 14 71.11 -0.88 5.61
CA SER A 14 69.97 -1.84 5.61
C SER A 14 68.79 -1.25 4.88
N LEU A 15 68.51 -1.73 3.66
CA LEU A 15 67.23 -1.47 2.99
C LEU A 15 66.12 -2.27 3.71
N MET A 16 65.28 -1.62 4.49
CA MET A 16 64.00 -2.19 4.91
C MET A 16 63.01 -2.10 3.74
N PHE A 17 62.66 -3.26 3.17
CA PHE A 17 61.49 -3.38 2.30
C PHE A 17 60.22 -3.28 3.16
N PHE A 18 59.51 -2.13 3.11
CA PHE A 18 58.15 -2.07 3.54
C PHE A 18 57.28 -2.75 2.48
N ALA A 19 56.81 -3.97 2.74
CA ALA A 19 55.74 -4.59 2.00
C ALA A 19 54.45 -3.78 2.32
N GLY A 20 54.01 -2.93 1.40
CA GLY A 20 52.74 -2.28 1.47
C GLY A 20 51.62 -3.32 1.40
N VAL A 21 50.94 -3.54 2.51
CA VAL A 21 49.65 -4.27 2.52
C VAL A 21 48.66 -3.37 1.79
N ALA A 22 48.30 -3.73 0.56
CA ALA A 22 47.18 -3.13 -0.15
C ALA A 22 45.91 -3.31 0.71
N PRO A 23 45.08 -2.28 0.90
CA PRO A 23 43.79 -2.47 1.57
C PRO A 23 43.02 -3.51 0.78
N ALA A 24 42.56 -4.56 1.44
CA ALA A 24 41.62 -5.49 0.88
C ALA A 24 40.39 -4.70 0.47
N ASP A 25 40.12 -4.60 -0.83
CA ASP A 25 38.84 -4.13 -1.37
C ASP A 25 37.79 -4.99 -0.70
N SER A 26 37.03 -4.38 0.21
CA SER A 26 35.84 -4.98 0.76
C SER A 26 34.82 -5.06 -0.38
N ALA A 27 34.87 -6.14 -1.15
CA ALA A 27 33.88 -6.44 -2.17
C ALA A 27 32.51 -6.42 -1.48
N VAL A 28 31.68 -5.44 -1.86
CA VAL A 28 30.27 -5.42 -1.48
C VAL A 28 29.72 -6.80 -1.87
N PRO A 29 29.09 -7.55 -0.95
CA PRO A 29 28.55 -8.85 -1.28
C PRO A 29 27.64 -8.72 -2.50
N ALA A 30 27.88 -9.53 -3.54
CA ALA A 30 26.99 -9.55 -4.71
C ALA A 30 25.57 -9.88 -4.24
N ALA A 31 24.56 -9.13 -4.74
CA ALA A 31 23.17 -9.42 -4.41
C ALA A 31 22.86 -10.88 -4.71
N PRO A 32 22.00 -11.49 -3.88
CA PRO A 32 21.55 -12.84 -4.16
C PRO A 32 20.83 -12.86 -5.51
N PRO A 33 21.05 -13.86 -6.37
CA PRO A 33 20.20 -14.06 -7.54
C PRO A 33 18.72 -14.08 -7.14
N VAL A 34 17.82 -13.55 -7.99
CA VAL A 34 16.37 -13.48 -7.72
C VAL A 34 15.82 -14.85 -7.30
N GLU A 35 16.32 -15.92 -7.89
CA GLU A 35 15.93 -17.30 -7.60
C GLU A 35 16.17 -17.71 -6.14
N ARG A 36 17.21 -17.18 -5.49
CA ARG A 36 17.45 -17.43 -4.05
C ARG A 36 16.39 -16.82 -3.15
N CYS A 37 15.75 -15.75 -3.59
CA CYS A 37 14.69 -15.11 -2.82
C CYS A 37 13.37 -15.88 -2.88
N ALA A 38 13.25 -16.85 -3.79
CA ALA A 38 12.03 -17.61 -4.01
C ALA A 38 11.87 -18.80 -3.06
N SER A 39 12.94 -19.28 -2.43
CA SER A 39 12.91 -20.51 -1.66
C SER A 39 13.44 -20.37 -0.22
N ALA A 40 12.75 -21.04 0.71
CA ALA A 40 13.24 -21.35 2.04
C ALA A 40 14.10 -22.66 1.99
N PRO A 41 15.06 -22.90 2.90
CA PRO A 41 15.32 -22.14 4.14
C PRO A 41 16.29 -20.97 3.99
N GLU A 42 16.79 -20.64 2.82
CA GLU A 42 17.81 -19.59 2.63
C GLU A 42 17.25 -18.21 3.05
N VAL A 43 15.96 -17.97 2.78
CA VAL A 43 15.28 -16.71 3.07
C VAL A 43 13.94 -17.00 3.77
N GLY A 44 13.68 -16.36 4.92
CA GLY A 44 12.38 -16.44 5.58
C GLY A 44 11.30 -15.67 4.82
N PHE A 45 10.03 -15.98 5.05
CA PHE A 45 8.90 -15.33 4.35
C PHE A 45 8.93 -13.80 4.47
N ALA A 46 9.21 -13.26 5.66
CA ALA A 46 9.29 -11.81 5.87
C ALA A 46 10.51 -11.17 5.18
N GLN A 47 11.57 -11.92 4.87
CA GLN A 47 12.74 -11.42 4.18
C GLN A 47 12.62 -11.51 2.66
N ALA A 48 11.75 -12.38 2.13
CA ALA A 48 11.63 -12.62 0.70
C ALA A 48 11.32 -11.36 -0.11
N LEU A 49 10.47 -10.48 0.43
CA LEU A 49 10.14 -9.20 -0.18
C LEU A 49 11.36 -8.30 -0.33
N VAL A 50 12.15 -8.12 0.72
CA VAL A 50 13.34 -7.27 0.71
C VAL A 50 14.46 -7.90 -0.11
N CYS A 51 14.65 -9.21 0.01
CA CYS A 51 15.59 -9.95 -0.82
C CYS A 51 15.30 -9.73 -2.32
N TYR A 52 14.04 -9.87 -2.74
CA TYR A 52 13.63 -9.67 -4.13
C TYR A 52 13.87 -8.22 -4.58
N HIS A 53 13.47 -7.25 -3.76
CA HIS A 53 13.74 -5.84 -4.00
C HIS A 53 15.22 -5.57 -4.25
N ASP A 54 16.09 -6.02 -3.34
CA ASP A 54 17.53 -5.78 -3.42
C ASP A 54 18.15 -6.44 -4.66
N ALA A 55 17.71 -7.66 -5.00
CA ALA A 55 18.15 -8.36 -6.19
C ALA A 55 17.76 -7.63 -7.49
N ILE A 56 16.55 -7.06 -7.54
CA ILE A 56 16.08 -6.28 -8.70
C ILE A 56 16.76 -4.92 -8.79
N GLU A 57 16.97 -4.22 -7.67
CA GLU A 57 17.63 -2.89 -7.68
C GLU A 57 19.11 -2.97 -8.15
N GLN A 58 19.76 -4.11 -8.03
CA GLN A 58 21.11 -4.30 -8.54
C GLN A 58 21.20 -4.61 -10.04
N GLN A 59 20.05 -4.93 -10.69
CA GLN A 59 20.02 -5.11 -12.13
C GLN A 59 20.15 -3.76 -12.86
N PRO A 60 20.66 -3.74 -14.09
CA PRO A 60 20.68 -2.51 -14.89
C PRO A 60 19.30 -1.85 -14.99
N LEU A 61 19.24 -0.54 -14.80
CA LEU A 61 18.01 0.22 -14.98
C LEU A 61 17.76 0.45 -16.47
N ILE A 62 16.71 -0.17 -16.99
CA ILE A 62 16.37 -0.14 -18.42
C ILE A 62 15.13 0.71 -18.64
N TYR A 63 15.27 1.84 -19.31
CA TYR A 63 14.15 2.70 -19.69
C TYR A 63 14.46 3.51 -20.93
N THR A 64 13.43 4.01 -21.59
CA THR A 64 13.54 4.90 -22.75
C THR A 64 12.61 6.09 -22.55
N ARG A 65 13.09 7.30 -22.81
CA ARG A 65 12.24 8.48 -22.87
C ARG A 65 11.42 8.44 -24.16
N VAL A 66 10.09 8.47 -24.02
CA VAL A 66 9.15 8.35 -25.12
C VAL A 66 8.80 9.74 -25.68
N GLY A 67 8.66 10.74 -24.80
CA GLY A 67 8.28 12.07 -25.21
C GLY A 67 8.25 13.10 -24.09
N THR A 68 7.90 14.32 -24.47
CA THR A 68 7.65 15.43 -23.57
C THR A 68 6.47 16.23 -24.12
N SER A 69 5.57 16.61 -23.24
CA SER A 69 4.39 17.41 -23.55
C SER A 69 4.11 18.43 -22.44
N ASN A 70 3.09 19.25 -22.61
CA ASN A 70 2.62 20.17 -21.60
C ASN A 70 1.16 19.85 -21.26
N VAL A 71 0.85 19.69 -19.99
CA VAL A 71 -0.50 19.47 -19.50
C VAL A 71 -0.85 20.62 -18.55
N THR A 72 -1.73 21.50 -18.95
CA THR A 72 -2.21 22.65 -18.17
C THR A 72 -1.09 23.49 -17.52
N GLY A 73 0.04 23.69 -18.26
CA GLY A 73 1.19 24.47 -17.77
C GLY A 73 2.24 23.67 -16.99
N VAL A 74 2.06 22.36 -16.85
CA VAL A 74 3.02 21.42 -16.22
C VAL A 74 3.76 20.65 -17.32
N GLU A 75 5.08 20.56 -17.23
CA GLU A 75 5.88 19.70 -18.11
C GLU A 75 5.59 18.24 -17.76
N ARG A 76 5.17 17.46 -18.74
CA ARG A 76 5.01 16.02 -18.65
C ARG A 76 6.10 15.34 -19.47
N ARG A 77 6.81 14.41 -18.84
CA ARG A 77 7.84 13.56 -19.45
C ARG A 77 7.38 12.13 -19.41
N ASP A 78 7.31 11.48 -20.56
CA ASP A 78 6.84 10.10 -20.69
C ASP A 78 8.01 9.15 -20.93
N TYR A 79 8.00 8.03 -20.23
CA TYR A 79 9.02 6.99 -20.30
C TYR A 79 8.39 5.60 -20.43
N LEU A 80 9.10 4.72 -21.11
CA LEU A 80 8.89 3.28 -21.05
C LEU A 80 9.94 2.69 -20.11
N LEU A 81 9.49 2.11 -19.01
CA LEU A 81 10.34 1.44 -18.01
C LEU A 81 10.21 -0.07 -18.16
N THR A 82 11.34 -0.80 -18.30
CA THR A 82 11.38 -2.23 -18.03
C THR A 82 11.79 -2.41 -16.58
N SER A 83 10.84 -2.81 -15.73
CA SER A 83 11.09 -2.91 -14.30
C SER A 83 11.86 -4.18 -13.93
N GLN A 84 11.52 -5.30 -14.56
CA GLN A 84 12.04 -6.63 -14.23
C GLN A 84 11.62 -7.68 -15.25
N ASP A 85 12.24 -8.84 -15.20
CA ASP A 85 11.71 -10.08 -15.74
C ASP A 85 11.16 -10.92 -14.56
N TRP A 86 9.87 -11.29 -14.60
CA TRP A 86 9.20 -12.06 -13.55
C TRP A 86 8.36 -13.18 -14.14
N SER A 87 8.83 -14.39 -14.00
CA SER A 87 8.14 -15.63 -14.39
C SER A 87 8.64 -16.77 -13.49
N PRO A 88 8.22 -16.79 -12.21
CA PRO A 88 8.65 -17.87 -11.32
C PRO A 88 8.35 -19.24 -11.91
N GLU A 89 9.33 -20.14 -11.90
CA GLU A 89 9.26 -21.49 -12.48
C GLU A 89 8.91 -21.49 -13.99
N GLY A 90 9.01 -20.36 -14.69
CA GLY A 90 8.60 -20.25 -16.12
C GLY A 90 7.09 -20.26 -16.33
N LEU A 91 6.30 -20.08 -15.27
CA LEU A 91 4.83 -20.27 -15.33
C LEU A 91 4.06 -19.07 -15.86
N VAL A 92 4.69 -17.90 -16.06
CA VAL A 92 3.99 -16.64 -16.36
C VAL A 92 4.48 -16.02 -17.66
N THR A 93 3.57 -15.55 -18.50
CA THR A 93 3.87 -14.85 -19.76
C THR A 93 3.00 -13.59 -19.89
N PRO A 94 3.56 -12.43 -20.31
CA PRO A 94 4.98 -12.19 -20.57
C PRO A 94 5.80 -12.16 -19.26
N ALA A 95 7.04 -12.66 -19.31
CA ALA A 95 7.96 -12.56 -18.20
C ALA A 95 8.44 -11.12 -17.99
N ARG A 96 8.66 -10.39 -19.08
CA ARG A 96 9.16 -9.01 -19.04
C ARG A 96 8.05 -8.04 -18.65
N TRP A 97 8.27 -7.31 -17.57
CA TRP A 97 7.36 -6.27 -17.12
C TRP A 97 7.77 -4.91 -17.65
N GLN A 98 6.86 -4.25 -18.35
CA GLN A 98 7.05 -2.93 -18.94
C GLN A 98 5.91 -2.00 -18.54
N HIS A 99 6.25 -0.78 -18.15
CA HIS A 99 5.33 0.19 -17.61
C HIS A 99 5.47 1.52 -18.31
N ASP A 100 4.34 2.21 -18.52
CA ASP A 100 4.35 3.62 -18.86
C ASP A 100 4.53 4.43 -17.58
N VAL A 101 5.55 5.29 -17.56
CA VAL A 101 5.85 6.21 -16.46
C VAL A 101 5.71 7.64 -16.97
N ALA A 102 4.80 8.41 -16.36
CA ALA A 102 4.63 9.83 -16.67
C ALA A 102 5.09 10.67 -15.47
N ILE A 103 6.05 11.58 -15.70
CA ILE A 103 6.58 12.49 -14.68
C ILE A 103 6.08 13.89 -14.95
N TYR A 104 5.34 14.46 -13.99
CA TYR A 104 4.79 15.82 -14.05
C TYR A 104 5.67 16.75 -13.23
N VAL A 105 6.35 17.69 -13.89
CA VAL A 105 7.27 18.65 -13.27
C VAL A 105 6.63 20.03 -13.30
N PRO A 106 6.15 20.58 -12.18
CA PRO A 106 5.62 21.93 -12.13
C PRO A 106 6.75 22.96 -12.28
N LYS A 107 6.42 24.17 -12.78
CA LYS A 107 7.41 25.24 -13.00
C LYS A 107 8.28 25.54 -11.78
N GLU A 108 7.66 25.54 -10.60
CA GLU A 108 8.32 25.83 -9.33
C GLU A 108 8.47 24.56 -8.49
N ALA A 109 8.92 23.48 -9.10
CA ALA A 109 9.10 22.20 -8.41
C ALA A 109 10.04 22.36 -7.20
N LEU A 110 9.56 21.96 -6.04
CA LEU A 110 10.38 21.87 -4.84
C LEU A 110 11.33 20.65 -4.94
N PRO A 111 12.59 20.78 -4.49
CA PRO A 111 13.57 19.72 -4.59
C PRO A 111 13.32 18.60 -3.56
N THR A 112 14.05 17.54 -3.70
CA THR A 112 14.23 16.38 -2.81
C THR A 112 13.09 15.37 -2.76
N ARG A 113 11.82 15.77 -2.93
CA ARG A 113 10.64 14.93 -2.78
C ARG A 113 9.84 14.80 -4.06
N ALA A 114 9.33 13.60 -4.34
CA ALA A 114 8.30 13.37 -5.35
C ALA A 114 7.16 12.51 -4.78
N VAL A 115 6.00 12.59 -5.42
CA VAL A 115 4.87 11.70 -5.16
C VAL A 115 4.82 10.68 -6.28
N LEU A 116 4.80 9.39 -5.95
CA LEU A 116 4.64 8.30 -6.90
C LEU A 116 3.28 7.64 -6.67
N ILE A 117 2.45 7.62 -7.70
CA ILE A 117 1.12 7.03 -7.71
C ILE A 117 1.14 5.83 -8.64
N SER A 118 0.90 4.64 -8.09
CA SER A 118 0.73 3.42 -8.87
C SER A 118 -0.71 3.33 -9.37
N THR A 119 -0.89 3.12 -10.68
CA THR A 119 -2.19 3.15 -11.35
C THR A 119 -2.41 1.90 -12.21
N ASN A 120 -3.65 1.70 -12.64
CA ASN A 120 -4.01 0.67 -13.61
C ASN A 120 -3.54 1.03 -15.04
N GLY A 121 -4.02 0.31 -16.00
CA GLY A 121 -3.71 0.38 -17.42
C GLY A 121 -3.38 -1.00 -17.97
N THR A 122 -3.23 -1.12 -19.26
CA THR A 122 -2.80 -2.34 -19.95
C THR A 122 -1.98 -1.96 -21.15
N ARG A 123 -0.68 -2.20 -21.11
CA ARG A 123 0.20 -1.84 -22.21
C ARG A 123 0.16 -2.87 -23.35
N HIS A 124 0.15 -4.13 -23.02
CA HIS A 124 0.16 -5.25 -23.96
C HIS A 124 -1.03 -6.16 -23.74
N PRO A 125 -2.22 -5.79 -24.23
CA PRO A 125 -3.36 -6.70 -24.18
C PRO A 125 -3.09 -7.96 -25.00
N LEU A 126 -3.26 -9.15 -24.39
CA LEU A 126 -3.00 -10.42 -25.05
C LEU A 126 -4.14 -10.85 -26.00
N ASP A 127 -5.26 -10.15 -25.99
CA ASP A 127 -6.42 -10.36 -26.85
C ASP A 127 -6.35 -9.59 -28.17
N GLY A 128 -5.20 -8.94 -28.48
CA GLY A 128 -5.00 -8.14 -29.69
C GLY A 128 -5.71 -6.79 -29.67
N SER A 129 -6.33 -6.39 -28.56
CA SER A 129 -6.90 -5.04 -28.41
C SER A 129 -5.79 -3.99 -28.32
N THR A 130 -6.16 -2.71 -28.44
CA THR A 130 -5.22 -1.60 -28.28
C THR A 130 -4.82 -1.41 -26.80
N ALA A 131 -3.62 -0.91 -26.56
CA ALA A 131 -3.15 -0.49 -25.25
C ALA A 131 -4.18 0.44 -24.58
N GLN A 132 -4.44 0.22 -23.30
CA GLN A 132 -5.38 1.02 -22.52
C GLN A 132 -4.60 1.83 -21.47
N PRO A 133 -4.55 3.17 -21.60
CA PRO A 133 -3.94 4.01 -20.58
C PRO A 133 -4.67 3.89 -19.25
N SER A 134 -4.03 4.34 -18.17
CA SER A 134 -4.68 4.37 -16.87
C SER A 134 -5.98 5.16 -16.92
N SER A 135 -7.03 4.58 -16.34
CA SER A 135 -8.35 5.21 -16.14
C SER A 135 -8.55 5.75 -14.73
N GLU A 136 -7.56 5.61 -13.83
CA GLU A 136 -7.72 6.01 -12.43
C GLU A 136 -7.59 7.52 -12.23
N LEU A 137 -6.59 8.14 -12.85
CA LEU A 137 -6.36 9.58 -12.74
C LEU A 137 -6.04 10.17 -14.13
N PRO A 138 -6.84 11.14 -14.60
CA PRO A 138 -6.55 11.82 -15.86
C PRO A 138 -5.29 12.69 -15.74
N PRO A 139 -4.58 12.96 -16.84
CA PRO A 139 -3.36 13.77 -16.84
C PRO A 139 -3.53 15.16 -16.20
N GLU A 140 -4.70 15.78 -16.38
CA GLU A 140 -5.03 17.09 -15.82
C GLU A 140 -5.09 17.08 -14.29
N ALA A 141 -5.60 15.99 -13.71
CA ALA A 141 -5.65 15.82 -12.25
C ALA A 141 -4.25 15.66 -11.65
N LEU A 142 -3.37 14.91 -12.32
CA LEU A 142 -1.96 14.76 -11.93
C LEU A 142 -1.19 16.08 -12.04
N ALA A 143 -1.40 16.83 -13.13
CA ALA A 143 -0.82 18.15 -13.32
C ALA A 143 -1.32 19.15 -12.26
N ALA A 144 -2.61 19.15 -11.95
CA ALA A 144 -3.19 19.99 -10.92
C ALA A 144 -2.61 19.66 -9.51
N LEU A 145 -2.42 18.37 -9.19
CA LEU A 145 -1.76 17.95 -7.96
C LEU A 145 -0.33 18.48 -7.89
N ALA A 146 0.44 18.35 -8.98
CA ALA A 146 1.80 18.82 -9.05
C ALA A 146 1.89 20.35 -8.85
N GLN A 147 1.02 21.13 -9.50
CA GLN A 147 0.93 22.59 -9.34
C GLN A 147 0.55 23.00 -7.91
N ARG A 148 -0.54 22.44 -7.38
CA ARG A 148 -1.07 22.80 -6.03
C ARG A 148 -0.04 22.56 -4.93
N THR A 149 0.77 21.52 -5.08
CA THR A 149 1.74 21.10 -4.05
C THR A 149 3.17 21.53 -4.37
N ARG A 150 3.44 22.06 -5.56
CA ARG A 150 4.78 22.36 -6.08
C ARG A 150 5.71 21.14 -5.99
N THR A 151 5.15 19.93 -6.11
CA THR A 151 5.85 18.66 -5.96
C THR A 151 5.81 17.90 -7.28
N VAL A 152 6.92 17.27 -7.65
CA VAL A 152 6.92 16.36 -8.80
C VAL A 152 5.95 15.21 -8.52
N VAL A 153 5.07 14.94 -9.49
CA VAL A 153 4.13 13.81 -9.45
C VAL A 153 4.50 12.80 -10.52
N ILE A 154 4.59 11.55 -10.13
CA ILE A 154 4.96 10.43 -10.99
C ILE A 154 3.79 9.47 -11.04
N ALA A 155 3.28 9.17 -12.22
CA ALA A 155 2.30 8.11 -12.43
C ALA A 155 3.00 6.88 -13.02
N LEU A 156 2.92 5.77 -12.32
CA LEU A 156 3.37 4.46 -12.76
C LEU A 156 2.15 3.66 -13.19
N SER A 157 2.00 3.40 -14.48
CA SER A 157 0.84 2.69 -15.03
C SER A 157 1.12 1.21 -15.27
N ASP A 158 0.04 0.46 -15.50
CA ASP A 158 0.08 -0.99 -15.75
C ASP A 158 0.66 -1.78 -14.56
N ILE A 159 0.13 -1.52 -13.38
CA ILE A 159 0.45 -2.24 -12.15
C ILE A 159 -0.80 -2.99 -11.66
N PRO A 160 -0.73 -4.33 -11.60
CA PRO A 160 0.34 -5.23 -12.07
C PRO A 160 0.47 -5.17 -13.59
N ASN A 161 1.58 -5.68 -14.13
CA ASN A 161 1.79 -5.79 -15.58
C ASN A 161 0.67 -6.66 -16.19
N GLN A 162 -0.20 -6.08 -17.01
CA GLN A 162 -1.42 -6.72 -17.48
C GLN A 162 -1.40 -6.92 -19.02
N ALA A 163 -2.00 -7.99 -19.57
CA ALA A 163 -2.56 -9.14 -18.85
C ALA A 163 -1.48 -10.22 -18.68
N LEU A 164 -1.62 -11.09 -17.66
CA LEU A 164 -0.69 -12.19 -17.43
C LEU A 164 -1.37 -13.52 -17.79
N ASN A 165 -0.70 -14.31 -18.62
CA ASN A 165 -1.13 -15.67 -18.94
C ASN A 165 -0.31 -16.66 -18.13
N TYR A 166 -0.97 -17.55 -17.43
CA TYR A 166 -0.33 -18.58 -16.61
C TYR A 166 -0.36 -19.91 -17.32
N GLN A 167 0.69 -20.71 -17.17
CA GLN A 167 0.79 -22.01 -17.83
C GLN A 167 -0.41 -22.89 -17.46
N GLY A 168 -1.13 -23.35 -18.47
CA GLY A 168 -2.34 -24.17 -18.32
C GLY A 168 -3.65 -23.36 -18.32
N ASP A 169 -3.60 -22.03 -18.30
CA ASP A 169 -4.79 -21.19 -18.45
C ASP A 169 -5.17 -21.01 -19.92
N ALA A 170 -6.48 -21.04 -20.19
CA ALA A 170 -7.01 -20.76 -21.52
C ALA A 170 -7.07 -19.25 -21.83
N ASN A 171 -7.20 -18.42 -20.81
CA ASN A 171 -7.36 -16.96 -20.95
C ASN A 171 -6.40 -16.21 -20.01
N PRO A 172 -5.93 -15.03 -20.40
CA PRO A 172 -5.11 -14.19 -19.53
C PRO A 172 -5.92 -13.66 -18.35
N ARG A 173 -5.24 -13.53 -17.20
CA ARG A 173 -5.79 -13.02 -15.98
C ARG A 173 -5.41 -11.54 -15.77
N ARG A 174 -6.29 -10.83 -15.08
CA ARG A 174 -6.11 -9.40 -14.78
C ARG A 174 -6.50 -9.12 -13.33
N GLU A 175 -5.97 -8.03 -12.79
CA GLU A 175 -6.38 -7.46 -11.50
C GLU A 175 -6.47 -8.52 -10.37
N ASP A 176 -7.56 -8.59 -9.63
CA ASP A 176 -7.72 -9.50 -8.50
C ASP A 176 -7.74 -10.97 -8.89
N ASP A 177 -8.15 -11.29 -10.11
CA ASP A 177 -8.07 -12.68 -10.60
C ASP A 177 -6.61 -13.15 -10.71
N SER A 178 -5.71 -12.27 -11.17
CA SER A 178 -4.28 -12.56 -11.21
C SER A 178 -3.67 -12.63 -9.80
N VAL A 179 -4.04 -11.72 -8.89
CA VAL A 179 -3.60 -11.75 -7.49
C VAL A 179 -4.01 -13.05 -6.81
N ALA A 180 -5.30 -13.37 -6.88
CA ALA A 180 -5.85 -14.59 -6.26
C ALA A 180 -5.21 -15.88 -6.81
N TYR A 181 -4.97 -15.90 -8.13
CA TYR A 181 -4.33 -17.06 -8.75
C TYR A 181 -2.88 -17.24 -8.29
N THR A 182 -2.08 -16.17 -8.22
CA THR A 182 -0.71 -16.27 -7.71
C THR A 182 -0.66 -16.68 -6.24
N TRP A 183 -1.65 -16.30 -5.45
CA TRP A 183 -1.79 -16.81 -4.08
C TRP A 183 -2.10 -18.30 -4.08
N SER A 184 -3.00 -18.79 -4.96
CA SER A 184 -3.29 -20.21 -5.06
C SER A 184 -2.06 -21.03 -5.45
N LEU A 185 -1.21 -20.49 -6.33
CA LEU A 185 0.07 -21.12 -6.70
C LEU A 185 1.05 -21.15 -5.53
N PHE A 186 1.15 -20.04 -4.76
CA PHE A 186 1.95 -19.98 -3.55
C PHE A 186 1.50 -21.03 -2.52
N LEU A 187 0.19 -21.11 -2.25
CA LEU A 187 -0.36 -22.01 -1.24
C LEU A 187 -0.10 -23.51 -1.53
N LYS A 188 0.15 -23.86 -2.78
CA LYS A 188 0.52 -25.24 -3.17
C LYS A 188 1.96 -25.60 -2.80
N ALA A 189 2.87 -24.63 -2.74
CA ALA A 189 4.28 -24.85 -2.47
C ALA A 189 4.94 -23.60 -1.83
N PRO A 190 4.52 -23.19 -0.62
CA PRO A 190 4.96 -21.91 -0.04
C PRO A 190 6.47 -21.79 0.09
N GLN A 191 7.18 -22.88 0.41
CA GLN A 191 8.62 -22.90 0.64
C GLN A 191 9.45 -22.70 -0.64
N GLN A 192 8.85 -22.88 -1.83
CA GLN A 192 9.52 -22.76 -3.13
C GLN A 192 9.01 -21.55 -3.94
N ARG A 193 7.93 -20.88 -3.48
CA ARG A 193 7.19 -19.86 -4.26
C ARG A 193 7.05 -18.53 -3.55
N MET A 194 8.04 -18.12 -2.74
CA MET A 194 7.95 -16.90 -1.95
C MET A 194 7.88 -15.61 -2.80
N THR A 195 8.35 -15.65 -4.04
CA THR A 195 8.25 -14.52 -4.98
C THR A 195 7.07 -14.62 -5.94
N MET A 196 6.23 -15.67 -5.80
CA MET A 196 5.04 -15.89 -6.63
C MET A 196 3.91 -14.88 -6.37
N PRO A 197 3.58 -14.48 -5.12
CA PRO A 197 2.51 -13.52 -4.88
C PRO A 197 2.78 -12.19 -5.57
N LEU A 198 1.80 -11.75 -6.35
CA LEU A 198 1.93 -10.67 -7.34
C LEU A 198 2.35 -9.32 -6.75
N HIS A 199 2.08 -9.09 -5.46
CA HIS A 199 2.51 -7.87 -4.77
C HIS A 199 4.04 -7.75 -4.64
N VAL A 200 4.79 -8.86 -4.71
CA VAL A 200 6.25 -8.84 -4.66
C VAL A 200 6.84 -8.12 -5.89
N PRO A 201 6.55 -8.56 -7.14
CA PRO A 201 7.02 -7.84 -8.32
C PRO A 201 6.38 -6.46 -8.49
N MET A 202 5.15 -6.23 -8.00
CA MET A 202 4.53 -4.89 -8.00
C MET A 202 5.32 -3.90 -7.15
N ALA A 203 5.78 -4.30 -5.97
CA ALA A 203 6.60 -3.45 -5.11
C ALA A 203 7.97 -3.15 -5.75
N ALA A 204 8.58 -4.12 -6.42
CA ALA A 204 9.83 -3.91 -7.15
C ALA A 204 9.67 -2.95 -8.34
N ALA A 205 8.55 -3.00 -9.07
CA ALA A 205 8.25 -2.04 -10.13
C ALA A 205 8.14 -0.60 -9.61
N ILE A 206 7.58 -0.40 -8.42
CA ILE A 206 7.56 0.89 -7.73
C ILE A 206 8.99 1.36 -7.43
N ALA A 207 9.84 0.49 -6.88
CA ALA A 207 11.24 0.81 -6.57
C ALA A 207 12.02 1.20 -7.84
N ARG A 208 11.88 0.44 -8.93
CA ARG A 208 12.52 0.76 -10.22
C ARG A 208 12.07 2.10 -10.80
N THR A 209 10.81 2.48 -10.57
CA THR A 209 10.30 3.80 -10.96
C THR A 209 10.93 4.91 -10.12
N MET A 210 11.18 4.68 -8.83
CA MET A 210 11.93 5.63 -7.99
C MET A 210 13.35 5.80 -8.52
N SER A 211 14.03 4.71 -8.92
CA SER A 211 15.39 4.75 -9.49
C SER A 211 15.45 5.50 -10.83
N LEU A 212 14.42 5.36 -11.70
CA LEU A 212 14.26 6.16 -12.90
C LEU A 212 14.11 7.65 -12.56
N ALA A 213 13.24 7.97 -11.59
CA ALA A 213 12.97 9.33 -11.19
C ALA A 213 14.20 10.03 -10.59
N GLU A 214 14.99 9.35 -9.77
CA GLU A 214 16.25 9.88 -9.24
C GLU A 214 17.21 10.26 -10.35
N ARG A 215 17.33 9.42 -11.38
CA ARG A 215 18.20 9.68 -12.53
C ARG A 215 17.73 10.87 -13.38
N GLU A 216 16.45 10.87 -13.75
CA GLU A 216 15.87 11.88 -14.66
C GLU A 216 15.64 13.24 -13.99
N LEU A 217 15.54 13.25 -12.66
CA LEU A 217 15.29 14.44 -11.86
C LEU A 217 16.51 14.83 -11.00
N ALA A 218 17.71 14.42 -11.40
CA ALA A 218 18.96 14.73 -10.70
C ALA A 218 19.14 16.24 -10.39
N PRO A 219 18.77 17.19 -11.26
CA PRO A 219 18.84 18.62 -10.94
C PRO A 219 17.95 19.04 -9.76
N LEU A 220 16.86 18.34 -9.52
CA LEU A 220 15.96 18.55 -8.37
C LEU A 220 16.36 17.72 -7.15
N ARG A 221 17.39 16.88 -7.26
CA ARG A 221 17.88 16.02 -6.17
C ARG A 221 16.77 15.20 -5.54
N ILE A 222 15.85 14.66 -6.34
CA ILE A 222 14.77 13.81 -5.84
C ILE A 222 15.39 12.51 -5.29
N HIS A 223 15.12 12.19 -4.02
CA HIS A 223 15.58 10.98 -3.34
C HIS A 223 14.63 10.56 -2.20
N ARG A 224 13.49 11.22 -2.06
CA ARG A 224 12.44 10.90 -1.10
C ARG A 224 11.12 10.79 -1.82
N PHE A 225 10.38 9.75 -1.51
CA PHE A 225 9.13 9.46 -2.22
C PHE A 225 7.97 9.30 -1.24
N VAL A 226 6.85 9.93 -1.59
CA VAL A 226 5.55 9.63 -1.02
C VAL A 226 4.87 8.65 -1.95
N LEU A 227 4.57 7.45 -1.48
CA LEU A 227 3.90 6.44 -2.29
C LEU A 227 2.40 6.50 -2.09
N ALA A 228 1.66 6.36 -3.19
CA ALA A 228 0.20 6.24 -3.17
C ALA A 228 -0.27 5.20 -4.18
N GLY A 229 -1.40 4.58 -3.88
CA GLY A 229 -2.05 3.62 -4.77
C GLY A 229 -3.36 3.13 -4.17
N ALA A 230 -4.28 2.69 -5.02
CA ALA A 230 -5.57 2.19 -4.59
C ALA A 230 -5.60 0.65 -4.59
N SER A 231 -6.30 0.06 -3.60
CA SER A 231 -6.53 -1.38 -3.52
C SER A 231 -5.20 -2.17 -3.53
N LYS A 232 -5.05 -3.18 -4.39
CA LYS A 232 -3.80 -3.95 -4.56
C LYS A 232 -2.57 -3.08 -4.81
N ARG A 233 -2.71 -1.89 -5.41
CA ARG A 233 -1.62 -0.93 -5.65
C ARG A 233 -1.23 -0.19 -4.37
N GLY A 234 -2.20 0.10 -3.51
CA GLY A 234 -1.96 0.57 -2.14
C GLY A 234 -1.25 -0.49 -1.29
N TRP A 235 -1.60 -1.76 -1.49
CA TRP A 235 -0.90 -2.88 -0.86
C TRP A 235 0.56 -2.99 -1.33
N ALA A 236 0.79 -2.88 -2.64
CA ALA A 236 2.16 -2.83 -3.19
C ALA A 236 2.95 -1.61 -2.67
N SER A 237 2.27 -0.47 -2.43
CA SER A 237 2.89 0.71 -1.81
C SER A 237 3.32 0.44 -0.36
N TRP A 238 2.55 -0.32 0.43
CA TRP A 238 2.98 -0.80 1.74
C TRP A 238 4.24 -1.67 1.64
N HIS A 239 4.27 -2.63 0.69
CA HIS A 239 5.41 -3.51 0.49
C HIS A 239 6.66 -2.74 0.04
N ALA A 240 6.51 -1.82 -0.90
CA ALA A 240 7.62 -0.94 -1.31
C ALA A 240 8.11 -0.07 -0.14
N THR A 241 7.22 0.40 0.74
CA THR A 241 7.60 1.13 1.96
C THR A 241 8.46 0.28 2.90
N ILE A 242 8.13 -1.00 3.04
CA ILE A 242 8.90 -1.94 3.86
C ILE A 242 10.29 -2.20 3.26
N ALA A 243 10.35 -2.39 1.94
CA ALA A 243 11.57 -2.80 1.26
C ALA A 243 12.55 -1.64 0.98
N ASP A 244 12.05 -0.43 0.71
CA ASP A 244 12.85 0.68 0.17
C ASP A 244 12.97 1.87 1.14
N GLN A 245 14.20 2.25 1.46
CA GLN A 245 14.47 3.33 2.42
C GLN A 245 14.20 4.74 1.86
N ARG A 246 14.07 4.90 0.55
CA ARG A 246 13.73 6.17 -0.11
C ARG A 246 12.29 6.59 0.16
N VAL A 247 11.42 5.66 0.58
CA VAL A 247 10.03 5.97 0.92
C VAL A 247 9.98 6.67 2.27
N GLU A 248 9.49 7.93 2.25
CA GLU A 248 9.36 8.75 3.46
C GLU A 248 7.94 8.83 4.00
N ALA A 249 6.93 8.51 3.17
CA ALA A 249 5.52 8.46 3.58
C ALA A 249 4.71 7.56 2.64
N VAL A 250 3.56 7.07 3.11
CA VAL A 250 2.66 6.21 2.32
C VAL A 250 1.20 6.62 2.49
N VAL A 251 0.46 6.62 1.38
CA VAL A 251 -0.98 6.91 1.32
C VAL A 251 -1.69 5.74 0.61
N PRO A 252 -1.99 4.67 1.34
CA PRO A 252 -2.77 3.55 0.80
C PRO A 252 -4.25 3.96 0.76
N PHE A 253 -4.87 3.80 -0.40
CA PHE A 253 -6.28 4.03 -0.61
C PHE A 253 -7.03 2.69 -0.70
N VAL A 254 -8.15 2.59 -0.01
CA VAL A 254 -9.10 1.46 -0.06
C VAL A 254 -8.40 0.08 -0.01
N ILE A 255 -7.51 -0.07 0.98
CA ILE A 255 -6.83 -1.34 1.27
C ILE A 255 -6.78 -1.58 2.80
N ASP A 256 -7.90 -1.97 3.35
CA ASP A 256 -8.14 -2.07 4.78
C ASP A 256 -8.05 -3.54 5.25
N ILE A 257 -6.91 -4.19 4.94
CA ILE A 257 -6.70 -5.65 5.12
C ILE A 257 -5.56 -6.01 6.07
N LEU A 258 -4.90 -5.04 6.69
CA LEU A 258 -3.82 -5.34 7.64
C LEU A 258 -4.36 -6.15 8.84
N ASN A 259 -3.56 -7.05 9.39
CA ASN A 259 -4.01 -8.12 10.27
C ASN A 259 -5.00 -9.05 9.54
N MET A 260 -4.56 -9.52 8.37
CA MET A 260 -5.39 -10.31 7.45
C MET A 260 -6.23 -11.39 8.13
N PRO A 261 -5.71 -12.22 9.07
CA PRO A 261 -6.53 -13.26 9.69
C PRO A 261 -7.73 -12.68 10.44
N ALA A 262 -7.52 -11.62 11.24
CA ALA A 262 -8.59 -11.02 12.03
C ALA A 262 -9.63 -10.30 11.15
N VAL A 263 -9.16 -9.60 10.11
CA VAL A 263 -10.03 -8.88 9.15
C VAL A 263 -10.87 -9.86 8.34
N LEU A 264 -10.28 -10.95 7.85
CA LEU A 264 -11.01 -11.95 7.05
C LEU A 264 -12.00 -12.75 7.91
N GLU A 265 -11.65 -13.09 9.15
CA GLU A 265 -12.59 -13.68 10.11
C GLU A 265 -13.75 -12.72 10.39
N HIS A 266 -13.45 -11.45 10.66
CA HIS A 266 -14.46 -10.42 10.88
C HIS A 266 -15.42 -10.29 9.70
N MET A 267 -14.88 -10.30 8.48
CA MET A 267 -15.67 -10.24 7.25
C MET A 267 -16.59 -11.45 7.12
N SER A 268 -16.08 -12.67 7.24
CA SER A 268 -16.89 -13.89 7.19
C SER A 268 -18.02 -13.86 8.22
N ARG A 269 -17.72 -13.47 9.46
CA ARG A 269 -18.74 -13.34 10.53
C ARG A 269 -19.76 -12.24 10.25
N THR A 270 -19.34 -11.13 9.67
CA THR A 270 -20.22 -10.02 9.29
C THR A 270 -21.22 -10.41 8.20
N TYR A 271 -20.81 -11.28 7.30
CA TYR A 271 -21.69 -11.79 6.24
C TYR A 271 -22.33 -13.16 6.57
N GLY A 272 -22.39 -13.54 7.87
CA GLY A 272 -23.05 -14.77 8.31
C GLY A 272 -22.43 -16.04 7.73
N GLY A 273 -21.12 -16.04 7.53
CA GLY A 273 -20.37 -17.14 6.91
C GLY A 273 -20.15 -17.00 5.40
N ASN A 274 -20.81 -16.05 4.76
CA ASN A 274 -20.61 -15.74 3.34
C ASN A 274 -19.47 -14.72 3.12
N TRP A 275 -19.23 -14.37 1.85
CA TRP A 275 -18.26 -13.37 1.42
C TRP A 275 -18.92 -12.32 0.52
N PRO A 276 -18.47 -11.05 0.50
CA PRO A 276 -18.99 -10.08 -0.45
C PRO A 276 -18.64 -10.53 -1.88
N ILE A 277 -19.50 -10.19 -2.85
CA ILE A 277 -19.31 -10.58 -4.27
C ILE A 277 -17.95 -10.14 -4.83
N ALA A 278 -17.38 -9.04 -4.33
CA ALA A 278 -16.04 -8.56 -4.71
C ALA A 278 -14.92 -9.60 -4.44
N PHE A 279 -15.14 -10.55 -3.53
CA PHE A 279 -14.21 -11.65 -3.25
C PHE A 279 -14.31 -12.84 -4.22
N ASP A 280 -15.09 -12.72 -5.31
CA ASP A 280 -15.32 -13.82 -6.27
C ASP A 280 -14.00 -14.42 -6.81
N ALA A 281 -13.03 -13.59 -7.18
CA ALA A 281 -11.72 -14.04 -7.63
C ALA A 281 -11.01 -14.94 -6.59
N TYR A 282 -11.03 -14.52 -5.32
CA TYR A 282 -10.40 -15.25 -4.21
C TYR A 282 -11.16 -16.53 -3.87
N ALA A 283 -12.49 -16.51 -3.91
CA ALA A 283 -13.33 -17.66 -3.66
C ALA A 283 -13.17 -18.72 -4.75
N LYS A 284 -13.14 -18.33 -6.04
CA LYS A 284 -12.89 -19.22 -7.19
C LYS A 284 -11.54 -19.93 -7.10
N GLN A 285 -10.52 -19.28 -6.52
CA GLN A 285 -9.20 -19.88 -6.29
C GLN A 285 -9.12 -20.67 -4.97
N GLY A 286 -10.22 -20.80 -4.24
CA GLY A 286 -10.29 -21.55 -2.98
C GLY A 286 -9.54 -20.89 -1.82
N ILE A 287 -9.18 -19.59 -1.92
CA ILE A 287 -8.44 -18.88 -0.86
C ILE A 287 -9.30 -18.77 0.39
N THR A 288 -10.59 -18.46 0.24
CA THR A 288 -11.53 -18.27 1.35
C THR A 288 -11.74 -19.53 2.20
N SER A 289 -11.46 -20.71 1.66
CA SER A 289 -11.54 -21.99 2.40
C SER A 289 -10.23 -22.40 3.08
N GLN A 290 -9.12 -21.67 2.85
CA GLN A 290 -7.80 -22.05 3.34
C GLN A 290 -7.29 -21.15 4.50
N LEU A 291 -8.10 -20.24 5.01
CA LEU A 291 -7.69 -19.22 5.99
C LEU A 291 -7.07 -19.78 7.28
N GLN A 292 -7.38 -21.02 7.64
CA GLN A 292 -6.87 -21.69 8.83
C GLN A 292 -5.70 -22.64 8.54
N THR A 293 -5.22 -22.71 7.30
CA THR A 293 -4.12 -23.61 6.93
C THR A 293 -2.74 -23.04 7.27
N PRO A 294 -1.74 -23.88 7.56
CA PRO A 294 -0.36 -23.43 7.72
C PRO A 294 0.18 -22.67 6.49
N ALA A 295 -0.19 -23.09 5.28
CA ALA A 295 0.20 -22.43 4.04
C ALA A 295 -0.34 -20.97 3.98
N PHE A 296 -1.59 -20.76 4.39
CA PHE A 296 -2.14 -19.41 4.46
C PHE A 296 -1.44 -18.56 5.54
N ALA A 297 -1.09 -19.14 6.69
CA ALA A 297 -0.30 -18.44 7.70
C ALA A 297 1.07 -17.98 7.15
N GLN A 298 1.70 -18.76 6.28
CA GLN A 298 2.93 -18.38 5.58
C GLN A 298 2.70 -17.26 4.55
N LEU A 299 1.58 -17.31 3.81
CA LEU A 299 1.19 -16.21 2.93
C LEU A 299 1.00 -14.89 3.71
N VAL A 300 0.37 -14.96 4.87
CA VAL A 300 0.19 -13.80 5.76
C VAL A 300 1.52 -13.22 6.22
N GLN A 301 2.52 -14.04 6.52
CA GLN A 301 3.86 -13.54 6.89
C GLN A 301 4.51 -12.73 5.77
N LEU A 302 4.25 -13.07 4.52
CA LEU A 302 4.77 -12.37 3.36
C LEU A 302 3.92 -11.15 2.97
N GLN A 303 2.59 -11.28 3.01
CA GLN A 303 1.67 -10.33 2.39
C GLN A 303 1.11 -9.30 3.36
N ASP A 304 1.00 -9.60 4.65
CA ASP A 304 0.43 -8.68 5.63
C ASP A 304 1.48 -7.68 6.15
N PRO A 305 1.39 -6.38 5.83
CA PRO A 305 2.35 -5.39 6.33
C PRO A 305 2.48 -5.38 7.85
N LEU A 306 1.43 -5.73 8.60
CA LEU A 306 1.47 -5.74 10.05
C LEU A 306 2.44 -6.80 10.60
N ARG A 307 2.69 -7.90 9.87
CA ARG A 307 3.63 -8.96 10.28
C ARG A 307 5.08 -8.50 10.29
N TYR A 308 5.40 -7.43 9.56
CA TYR A 308 6.73 -6.85 9.56
C TYR A 308 7.06 -6.06 10.83
N LEU A 309 6.09 -5.84 11.73
CA LEU A 309 6.34 -5.24 13.05
C LEU A 309 7.23 -6.12 13.94
N ASP A 310 7.21 -7.43 13.73
CA ASP A 310 8.01 -8.40 14.49
C ASP A 310 9.34 -8.76 13.79
N THR A 311 9.74 -7.93 12.83
CA THR A 311 10.96 -8.12 12.01
C THR A 311 11.90 -6.92 12.13
N PRO A 312 13.15 -7.01 11.65
CA PRO A 312 14.06 -5.86 11.55
C PRO A 312 13.50 -4.69 10.73
N TYR A 313 12.51 -4.94 9.87
CA TYR A 313 11.87 -3.92 9.02
C TYR A 313 10.83 -3.06 9.73
N ARG A 314 10.52 -3.31 10.99
CA ARG A 314 9.57 -2.53 11.82
C ARG A 314 9.74 -1.01 11.67
N LYS A 315 10.99 -0.54 11.63
CA LYS A 315 11.30 0.89 11.52
C LYS A 315 10.75 1.50 10.23
N ARG A 316 10.62 0.71 9.16
CA ARG A 316 10.08 1.15 7.87
C ARG A 316 8.59 1.48 7.96
N LEU A 317 7.86 0.81 8.83
CA LEU A 317 6.44 1.09 9.06
C LEU A 317 6.20 2.34 9.93
N ALA A 318 7.26 2.96 10.48
CA ALA A 318 7.14 4.19 11.28
C ALA A 318 7.05 5.47 10.44
N VAL A 319 7.23 5.41 9.11
CA VAL A 319 7.05 6.57 8.23
C VAL A 319 5.64 7.17 8.37
N PRO A 320 5.45 8.49 8.16
CA PRO A 320 4.13 9.10 8.11
C PRO A 320 3.20 8.37 7.14
N LYS A 321 1.98 8.13 7.58
CA LYS A 321 0.97 7.44 6.76
C LYS A 321 -0.38 8.11 6.83
N TYR A 322 -1.06 8.13 5.69
CA TYR A 322 -2.43 8.61 5.59
C TYR A 322 -3.29 7.51 4.97
N ILE A 323 -3.98 6.77 5.82
CA ILE A 323 -4.84 5.64 5.42
C ILE A 323 -6.20 6.20 5.01
N VAL A 324 -6.65 5.87 3.80
CA VAL A 324 -7.87 6.42 3.23
C VAL A 324 -8.80 5.29 2.82
N ASN A 325 -9.93 5.18 3.49
CA ASN A 325 -10.92 4.11 3.30
C ASN A 325 -12.26 4.66 2.83
N ALA A 326 -13.04 3.84 2.15
CA ALA A 326 -14.42 4.14 1.75
C ALA A 326 -15.40 3.64 2.81
N SER A 327 -16.41 4.44 3.16
CA SER A 327 -17.41 4.06 4.16
C SER A 327 -18.33 2.93 3.71
N GLY A 328 -18.48 2.74 2.41
CA GLY A 328 -19.30 1.70 1.78
C GLY A 328 -18.53 0.86 0.78
N ASP A 329 -17.29 0.50 1.13
CA ASP A 329 -16.40 -0.31 0.30
C ASP A 329 -17.00 -1.69 -0.02
N ASP A 330 -16.80 -2.15 -1.24
CA ASP A 330 -17.32 -3.44 -1.71
C ASP A 330 -16.46 -4.63 -1.24
N PHE A 331 -15.18 -4.37 -0.90
CA PHE A 331 -14.24 -5.37 -0.40
C PHE A 331 -14.10 -5.32 1.13
N PHE A 332 -14.03 -4.13 1.73
CA PHE A 332 -13.60 -3.96 3.12
C PHE A 332 -14.70 -3.38 3.99
N LEU A 333 -14.85 -3.96 5.19
CA LEU A 333 -15.80 -3.47 6.16
C LEU A 333 -15.36 -2.12 6.73
N PRO A 334 -16.29 -1.20 7.02
CA PRO A 334 -15.96 0.14 7.47
C PRO A 334 -15.21 0.18 8.81
N ASP A 335 -15.31 -0.86 9.61
CA ASP A 335 -14.69 -0.97 10.95
C ASP A 335 -13.46 -1.90 11.02
N ASN A 336 -12.86 -2.24 9.88
CA ASN A 336 -11.65 -3.09 9.84
C ASN A 336 -10.45 -2.47 10.56
N THR A 337 -10.34 -1.14 10.61
CA THR A 337 -9.25 -0.42 11.27
C THR A 337 -9.08 -0.78 12.75
N GLN A 338 -10.14 -1.28 13.42
CA GLN A 338 -10.07 -1.76 14.81
C GLN A 338 -9.01 -2.85 15.03
N PHE A 339 -8.65 -3.61 14.00
CA PHE A 339 -7.74 -4.74 14.10
C PHE A 339 -6.26 -4.38 13.93
N PHE A 340 -5.94 -3.18 13.42
CA PHE A 340 -4.56 -2.85 13.10
C PHE A 340 -4.16 -1.39 13.32
N TYR A 341 -5.09 -0.43 13.25
CA TYR A 341 -4.74 0.99 13.22
C TYR A 341 -3.89 1.41 14.44
N ASN A 342 -4.28 0.99 15.64
CA ASN A 342 -3.56 1.34 16.86
C ASN A 342 -2.19 0.64 16.97
N ALA A 343 -1.98 -0.50 16.32
CA ALA A 343 -0.71 -1.22 16.32
C ALA A 343 0.34 -0.60 15.38
N LEU A 344 -0.09 0.16 14.37
CA LEU A 344 0.83 0.82 13.43
C LEU A 344 1.69 1.87 14.14
N PRO A 345 3.03 1.82 14.00
CA PRO A 345 3.93 2.78 14.63
C PRO A 345 3.98 4.12 13.88
N GLY A 346 4.56 5.14 14.53
CA GLY A 346 4.81 6.44 13.94
C GLY A 346 3.56 7.29 13.71
N ILE A 347 3.76 8.40 13.02
CA ILE A 347 2.69 9.37 12.72
C ILE A 347 1.72 8.76 11.70
N LYS A 348 0.44 8.82 12.03
CA LYS A 348 -0.62 8.29 11.17
C LYS A 348 -1.88 9.14 11.23
N ALA A 349 -2.59 9.21 10.12
CA ALA A 349 -3.93 9.76 10.03
C ALA A 349 -4.84 8.79 9.29
N LEU A 350 -6.12 8.79 9.63
CA LEU A 350 -7.17 8.02 8.98
C LEU A 350 -8.15 8.98 8.32
N ARG A 351 -8.63 8.65 7.15
CA ARG A 351 -9.76 9.30 6.48
C ARG A 351 -10.73 8.23 6.00
N VAL A 352 -11.94 8.27 6.51
CA VAL A 352 -13.07 7.51 5.97
C VAL A 352 -13.85 8.44 5.07
N LEU A 353 -13.94 8.10 3.78
CA LEU A 353 -14.71 8.87 2.79
C LEU A 353 -16.18 8.47 2.90
N PRO A 354 -17.07 9.39 3.30
CA PRO A 354 -18.48 9.06 3.41
C PRO A 354 -19.10 8.81 2.03
N ASN A 355 -20.11 7.98 1.98
CA ASN A 355 -20.89 7.71 0.78
C ASN A 355 -20.06 7.34 -0.46
N SER A 356 -19.01 6.55 -0.27
CA SER A 356 -18.12 6.08 -1.33
C SER A 356 -18.06 4.56 -1.34
N ALA A 357 -18.01 3.99 -2.53
CA ALA A 357 -17.67 2.59 -2.79
C ALA A 357 -16.14 2.45 -2.93
N HIS A 358 -15.66 1.26 -3.29
CA HIS A 358 -14.24 0.99 -3.53
C HIS A 358 -13.59 1.92 -4.55
N ASN A 359 -14.35 2.44 -5.51
CA ASN A 359 -13.88 3.43 -6.48
C ASN A 359 -13.94 4.86 -5.91
N ILE A 360 -12.79 5.39 -5.49
CA ILE A 360 -12.65 6.71 -4.85
C ILE A 360 -11.88 7.73 -5.71
N ARG A 361 -11.79 7.52 -7.01
CA ARG A 361 -10.97 8.35 -7.95
C ARG A 361 -11.15 9.84 -7.76
N ALA A 362 -12.41 10.29 -7.62
CA ALA A 362 -12.73 11.71 -7.46
C ALA A 362 -12.13 12.37 -6.21
N SER A 363 -11.79 11.58 -5.19
CA SER A 363 -11.29 12.09 -3.90
C SER A 363 -9.75 12.03 -3.78
N ILE A 364 -9.04 11.40 -4.71
CA ILE A 364 -7.60 11.14 -4.58
C ILE A 364 -6.80 12.45 -4.53
N VAL A 365 -7.03 13.36 -5.46
CA VAL A 365 -6.28 14.63 -5.56
C VAL A 365 -6.52 15.51 -4.34
N ASP A 366 -7.78 15.67 -3.93
CA ASP A 366 -8.17 16.49 -2.78
C ASP A 366 -7.73 15.89 -1.44
N THR A 367 -7.47 14.59 -1.42
CA THR A 367 -6.88 13.91 -0.27
C THR A 367 -5.36 14.09 -0.24
N LEU A 368 -4.68 13.90 -1.37
CA LEU A 368 -3.22 13.97 -1.46
C LEU A 368 -2.69 15.39 -1.29
N ALA A 369 -3.36 16.39 -1.87
CA ALA A 369 -2.81 17.75 -1.93
C ALA A 369 -2.55 18.36 -0.53
N PRO A 370 -3.46 18.35 0.46
CA PRO A 370 -3.19 18.84 1.80
C PRO A 370 -2.10 18.02 2.51
N PHE A 371 -2.11 16.70 2.36
CA PHE A 371 -1.11 15.82 2.97
C PHE A 371 0.30 16.14 2.48
N ILE A 372 0.48 16.24 1.15
CA ILE A 372 1.77 16.56 0.53
C ILE A 372 2.20 17.97 0.93
N THR A 373 1.30 18.94 0.95
CA THR A 373 1.58 20.32 1.36
C THR A 373 2.10 20.36 2.80
N ARG A 374 1.48 19.61 3.73
CA ARG A 374 1.97 19.52 5.12
C ARG A 374 3.38 18.92 5.16
N LEU A 375 3.66 17.86 4.40
CA LEU A 375 5.01 17.28 4.32
C LEU A 375 6.04 18.28 3.77
N GLN A 376 5.69 19.03 2.72
CA GLN A 376 6.57 20.06 2.13
C GLN A 376 6.86 21.20 3.11
N GLN A 377 5.89 21.60 3.89
CA GLN A 377 6.01 22.64 4.90
C GLN A 377 6.58 22.13 6.24
N GLN A 378 6.89 20.83 6.33
CA GLN A 378 7.28 20.18 7.59
C GLN A 378 6.25 20.37 8.72
N ARG A 379 5.00 20.57 8.35
CA ARG A 379 3.88 20.71 9.29
C ARG A 379 3.42 19.32 9.73
N PRO A 380 3.31 19.06 11.05
CA PRO A 380 2.87 17.75 11.53
C PRO A 380 1.42 17.43 11.10
N LEU A 381 1.13 16.16 10.94
CA LEU A 381 -0.25 15.71 10.76
C LEU A 381 -1.01 15.85 12.08
N PRO A 382 -2.29 16.25 12.08
CA PRO A 382 -3.14 16.20 13.25
C PRO A 382 -3.19 14.78 13.79
N GLN A 383 -2.87 14.61 15.08
CA GLN A 383 -2.99 13.32 15.75
C GLN A 383 -4.39 13.20 16.34
N VAL A 384 -5.17 12.29 15.80
CA VAL A 384 -6.50 11.95 16.29
C VAL A 384 -6.40 10.75 17.22
N SER A 385 -7.06 10.84 18.36
CA SER A 385 -7.34 9.70 19.22
C SER A 385 -8.83 9.59 19.47
N ASP A 386 -9.36 8.40 19.37
CA ASP A 386 -10.77 8.12 19.50
C ASP A 386 -11.00 6.82 20.29
N THR A 387 -12.11 6.76 21.00
CA THR A 387 -12.52 5.59 21.77
C THR A 387 -14.03 5.57 21.90
N LEU A 388 -14.63 4.41 21.62
CA LEU A 388 -16.03 4.17 21.95
C LEU A 388 -16.16 3.81 23.44
N HIS A 389 -16.96 4.57 24.17
CA HIS A 389 -17.38 4.25 25.53
C HIS A 389 -18.77 3.59 25.45
N PRO A 390 -18.86 2.27 25.68
CA PRO A 390 -20.13 1.55 25.64
C PRO A 390 -20.97 1.85 26.88
N GLY A 391 -22.25 1.51 26.85
CA GLY A 391 -23.17 1.63 27.98
C GLY A 391 -24.60 1.95 27.54
N LYS A 392 -25.44 2.39 28.49
CA LYS A 392 -26.82 2.77 28.19
C LYS A 392 -26.92 4.02 27.30
N ALA A 393 -25.90 4.89 27.33
CA ALA A 393 -25.74 6.07 26.48
C ALA A 393 -24.33 6.05 25.87
N PRO A 394 -24.10 5.23 24.85
CA PRO A 394 -22.76 5.09 24.26
C PRO A 394 -22.30 6.40 23.63
N GLN A 395 -20.99 6.67 23.72
CA GLN A 395 -20.36 7.89 23.23
C GLN A 395 -19.02 7.59 22.55
N ILE A 396 -18.74 8.30 21.49
CA ILE A 396 -17.40 8.35 20.90
C ILE A 396 -16.67 9.53 21.54
N ARG A 397 -15.59 9.26 22.29
CA ARG A 397 -14.65 10.32 22.70
C ARG A 397 -13.68 10.55 21.56
N PHE A 398 -13.60 11.79 21.13
CA PHE A 398 -12.74 12.22 20.03
C PHE A 398 -11.84 13.36 20.51
N ARG A 399 -10.55 13.28 20.18
CA ARG A 399 -9.58 14.33 20.46
C ARG A 399 -8.66 14.50 19.26
N SER A 400 -8.37 15.75 18.91
CA SER A 400 -7.35 16.11 17.92
C SER A 400 -6.25 16.95 18.56
N SER A 401 -4.99 16.77 18.13
CA SER A 401 -3.85 17.59 18.55
C SER A 401 -3.86 19.00 17.94
N GLU A 402 -4.62 19.20 16.86
CA GLU A 402 -4.81 20.49 16.19
C GLU A 402 -6.32 20.82 16.22
N PRO A 403 -6.73 22.07 16.51
CA PRO A 403 -8.14 22.44 16.51
C PRO A 403 -8.70 22.35 15.07
N PRO A 404 -9.76 21.56 14.84
CA PRO A 404 -10.44 21.51 13.55
C PRO A 404 -11.29 22.76 13.34
N THR A 405 -11.49 23.15 12.08
CA THR A 405 -12.46 24.21 11.71
C THR A 405 -13.89 23.67 11.65
N GLN A 406 -14.04 22.37 11.46
CA GLN A 406 -15.33 21.67 11.41
C GLN A 406 -15.22 20.28 12.01
N LEU A 407 -16.23 19.90 12.80
CA LEU A 407 -16.44 18.52 13.25
C LEU A 407 -17.83 18.05 12.82
N GLN A 408 -17.88 16.82 12.32
CA GLN A 408 -19.16 16.19 11.92
C GLN A 408 -19.21 14.75 12.43
N LEU A 409 -20.38 14.32 12.89
CA LEU A 409 -20.69 12.91 13.08
C LEU A 409 -21.32 12.38 11.81
N TRP A 410 -20.71 11.40 11.17
CA TRP A 410 -21.29 10.63 10.09
C TRP A 410 -21.94 9.37 10.65
N SER A 411 -23.16 9.06 10.20
CA SER A 411 -23.90 7.88 10.63
C SER A 411 -24.70 7.26 9.50
N ALA A 412 -24.79 5.94 9.51
CA ALA A 412 -25.67 5.15 8.64
C ALA A 412 -26.26 4.00 9.44
N THR A 413 -27.50 3.62 9.14
CA THR A 413 -28.18 2.47 9.75
C THR A 413 -28.65 1.51 8.68
N ASN A 414 -28.38 0.21 8.91
CA ASN A 414 -28.99 -0.87 8.14
C ASN A 414 -29.80 -1.76 9.10
N PRO A 415 -31.15 -1.70 9.02
CA PRO A 415 -32.02 -2.46 9.94
C PRO A 415 -32.05 -3.96 9.66
N GLN A 416 -31.56 -4.40 8.50
CA GLN A 416 -31.68 -5.79 8.04
C GLN A 416 -30.38 -6.57 8.19
N ALA A 417 -29.21 -5.90 7.99
CA ALA A 417 -27.92 -6.57 7.91
C ALA A 417 -26.77 -5.69 8.43
N ARG A 418 -25.68 -6.32 8.85
CA ARG A 418 -24.42 -5.63 9.17
C ARG A 418 -23.64 -5.33 7.88
N ASP A 419 -24.29 -4.77 6.89
CA ASP A 419 -23.77 -4.49 5.57
C ASP A 419 -23.93 -3.00 5.24
N PHE A 420 -22.81 -2.30 5.10
CA PHE A 420 -22.78 -0.86 4.86
C PHE A 420 -22.29 -0.52 3.45
N ARG A 421 -22.23 -1.50 2.54
CA ARG A 421 -21.79 -1.28 1.16
C ARG A 421 -22.65 -0.23 0.46
N TYR A 422 -21.99 0.68 -0.24
CA TYR A 422 -22.65 1.72 -1.05
C TYR A 422 -23.55 1.09 -2.13
N ALA A 423 -23.11 -0.03 -2.71
CA ALA A 423 -23.83 -0.80 -3.69
C ALA A 423 -25.16 -1.39 -3.16
N CYS A 424 -25.27 -1.58 -1.83
CA CYS A 424 -26.49 -2.04 -1.16
C CYS A 424 -27.45 -0.89 -0.78
N GLY A 425 -27.25 0.31 -1.31
CA GLY A 425 -28.13 1.46 -1.06
C GLY A 425 -27.89 2.16 0.29
N ILE A 426 -26.91 1.73 1.09
CA ILE A 426 -26.62 2.36 2.39
C ILE A 426 -25.97 3.73 2.18
N ARG A 427 -26.49 4.73 2.90
CA ARG A 427 -26.01 6.12 2.83
C ARG A 427 -25.79 6.68 4.23
N TYR A 428 -24.67 7.35 4.40
CA TYR A 428 -24.33 8.09 5.61
C TYR A 428 -24.89 9.51 5.53
N SER A 429 -25.42 9.98 6.64
CA SER A 429 -25.78 11.38 6.86
C SER A 429 -24.85 12.01 7.89
N SER A 430 -24.61 13.32 7.77
CA SER A 430 -23.76 14.04 8.71
C SER A 430 -24.57 14.95 9.62
N THR A 431 -24.11 15.07 10.86
CA THR A 431 -24.60 16.03 11.85
C THR A 431 -23.45 16.85 12.38
N PRO A 432 -23.51 18.20 12.36
CA PRO A 432 -22.48 19.05 12.92
C PRO A 432 -22.31 18.78 14.43
N ILE A 433 -21.07 18.76 14.89
CA ILE A 433 -20.74 18.63 16.31
C ILE A 433 -20.27 19.99 16.81
N ALA A 434 -20.95 20.53 17.82
CA ALA A 434 -20.50 21.73 18.52
C ALA A 434 -19.18 21.43 19.25
N HIS A 435 -18.16 22.23 19.03
CA HIS A 435 -16.84 22.06 19.67
C HIS A 435 -16.25 23.42 20.02
N ALA A 436 -15.57 23.48 21.18
CA ALA A 436 -14.72 24.59 21.53
C ALA A 436 -13.35 24.41 20.89
N ASN A 437 -12.59 25.49 20.70
CA ASN A 437 -11.24 25.46 20.14
C ASN A 437 -10.30 24.61 21.01
N GLY A 438 -10.14 23.34 20.64
CA GLY A 438 -9.29 22.34 21.32
C GLY A 438 -10.01 21.56 22.42
N GLY A 439 -9.51 20.37 22.70
CA GLY A 439 -10.01 19.50 23.76
C GLY A 439 -10.58 18.17 23.27
N THR A 440 -11.14 17.43 24.20
CA THR A 440 -11.88 16.17 23.95
C THR A 440 -13.34 16.48 23.78
N VAL A 441 -13.94 15.94 22.72
CA VAL A 441 -15.39 16.00 22.48
C VAL A 441 -15.99 14.62 22.73
N SER A 442 -17.10 14.56 23.46
CA SER A 442 -17.89 13.34 23.64
C SER A 442 -19.11 13.41 22.75
N VAL A 443 -19.20 12.53 21.78
CA VAL A 443 -20.23 12.51 20.76
C VAL A 443 -21.20 11.36 21.05
N PRO A 444 -22.46 11.64 21.42
CA PRO A 444 -23.44 10.60 21.67
C PRO A 444 -23.74 9.81 20.38
N VAL A 445 -23.84 8.50 20.52
CA VAL A 445 -24.26 7.58 19.46
C VAL A 445 -25.33 6.64 20.00
N GLN A 446 -26.01 5.90 19.15
CA GLN A 446 -27.12 5.06 19.56
C GLN A 446 -26.93 3.62 19.08
N VAL A 447 -27.33 2.66 19.91
CA VAL A 447 -27.58 1.31 19.46
C VAL A 447 -28.96 1.29 18.80
N PRO A 448 -29.09 0.91 17.53
CA PRO A 448 -30.39 0.91 16.86
C PRO A 448 -31.30 -0.17 17.47
N ASP A 449 -32.62 0.04 17.35
CA ASP A 449 -33.62 -0.95 17.80
C ASP A 449 -33.52 -2.22 16.95
N ASP A 450 -33.25 -2.10 15.66
CA ASP A 450 -33.08 -3.21 14.74
C ASP A 450 -31.78 -3.02 13.91
N GLY A 451 -31.10 -4.12 13.62
CA GLY A 451 -29.91 -4.14 12.78
C GLY A 451 -28.69 -3.48 13.40
N TRP A 452 -27.99 -2.70 12.60
CA TRP A 452 -26.69 -2.09 12.95
C TRP A 452 -26.61 -0.65 12.46
N SER A 453 -25.91 0.18 13.25
CA SER A 453 -25.54 1.54 12.87
C SER A 453 -24.03 1.72 12.90
N ALA A 454 -23.51 2.36 11.87
CA ALA A 454 -22.09 2.71 11.76
C ALA A 454 -21.89 4.21 11.99
N TYR A 455 -20.84 4.57 12.73
CA TYR A 455 -20.54 5.95 13.14
C TYR A 455 -19.04 6.25 13.00
N PHE A 456 -18.72 7.44 12.51
CA PHE A 456 -17.38 8.01 12.64
C PHE A 456 -17.43 9.53 12.75
N VAL A 457 -16.44 10.10 13.41
CA VAL A 457 -16.27 11.56 13.55
C VAL A 457 -15.27 12.04 12.51
N GLU A 458 -15.63 13.07 11.75
CA GLU A 458 -14.78 13.72 10.76
C GLU A 458 -14.36 15.09 11.25
N ALA A 459 -13.07 15.39 11.14
CA ALA A 459 -12.44 16.67 11.45
C ALA A 459 -11.82 17.27 10.20
N THR A 460 -12.25 18.48 9.82
CA THR A 460 -11.65 19.27 8.74
C THR A 460 -10.80 20.38 9.35
N TYR A 461 -9.59 20.59 8.82
CA TYR A 461 -8.63 21.59 9.28
C TYR A 461 -8.52 22.78 8.32
N ALA A 462 -7.97 23.89 8.80
CA ALA A 462 -7.90 25.16 8.06
C ALA A 462 -7.20 25.08 6.70
N ASP A 463 -6.30 24.12 6.50
CA ASP A 463 -5.59 23.88 5.23
C ASP A 463 -6.29 22.86 4.31
N GLY A 464 -7.50 22.44 4.67
CA GLY A 464 -8.27 21.46 3.92
C GLY A 464 -7.86 20.00 4.18
N PHE A 465 -6.91 19.75 5.10
CA PHE A 465 -6.66 18.39 5.54
C PHE A 465 -7.87 17.84 6.29
N VAL A 466 -8.17 16.56 6.08
CA VAL A 466 -9.28 15.89 6.77
C VAL A 466 -8.74 14.66 7.49
N SER A 467 -9.14 14.46 8.73
CA SER A 467 -8.94 13.19 9.43
C SER A 467 -10.20 12.73 10.12
N THR A 468 -10.33 11.42 10.32
CA THR A 468 -11.52 10.85 10.99
C THR A 468 -11.11 10.02 12.19
N SER A 469 -12.08 9.75 13.06
CA SER A 469 -12.00 8.61 13.96
C SER A 469 -12.03 7.30 13.17
N GLN A 470 -11.75 6.20 13.82
CA GLN A 470 -12.15 4.89 13.34
C GLN A 470 -13.68 4.82 13.22
N THR A 471 -14.18 3.91 12.39
CA THR A 471 -15.61 3.64 12.31
C THR A 471 -16.02 2.64 13.40
N TYR A 472 -17.10 2.95 14.09
CA TYR A 472 -17.71 2.10 15.11
C TYR A 472 -19.05 1.58 14.63
N VAL A 473 -19.22 0.26 14.65
CA VAL A 473 -20.49 -0.39 14.28
C VAL A 473 -21.16 -0.93 15.53
N LEU A 474 -22.37 -0.40 15.80
CA LEU A 474 -23.17 -0.76 16.97
C LEU A 474 -24.43 -1.52 16.55
N GLY A 475 -24.80 -2.51 17.34
CA GLY A 475 -26.02 -3.29 17.21
C GLY A 475 -26.27 -4.06 18.50
N LYS A 476 -27.48 -4.58 18.70
CA LYS A 476 -27.81 -5.43 19.86
C LYS A 476 -26.98 -6.72 19.86
N GLN A 477 -26.57 -7.17 18.67
CA GLN A 477 -25.65 -8.29 18.46
C GLN A 477 -24.42 -7.79 17.71
N ARG A 478 -23.25 -8.37 18.01
CA ARG A 478 -22.02 -8.01 17.30
C ARG A 478 -22.03 -8.48 15.84
N TYR A 479 -22.55 -9.66 15.59
CA TYR A 479 -22.60 -10.28 14.25
C TYR A 479 -23.98 -10.85 13.95
N PRO A 480 -24.40 -10.86 12.69
CA PRO A 480 -25.59 -11.55 12.25
C PRO A 480 -25.41 -13.08 12.29
N THR A 481 -26.50 -13.81 12.37
CA THR A 481 -26.53 -15.27 12.30
C THR A 481 -26.78 -15.77 10.86
N GLN A 482 -27.15 -14.89 9.97
CA GLN A 482 -27.46 -15.19 8.57
C GLN A 482 -26.74 -14.22 7.64
N ALA A 483 -26.54 -14.63 6.39
CA ALA A 483 -26.02 -13.75 5.35
C ALA A 483 -26.99 -12.58 5.10
N PRO A 484 -26.49 -11.40 4.68
CA PRO A 484 -27.35 -10.27 4.35
C PRO A 484 -28.24 -10.62 3.15
N PRO A 485 -29.47 -10.03 3.09
CA PRO A 485 -30.31 -10.15 1.91
C PRO A 485 -29.65 -9.50 0.71
N THR A 486 -29.92 -10.03 -0.48
CA THR A 486 -29.38 -9.50 -1.75
C THR A 486 -30.48 -9.32 -2.77
N ASP A 487 -30.72 -8.07 -3.15
CA ASP A 487 -31.79 -7.72 -4.11
C ASP A 487 -31.27 -7.57 -5.54
N HIS A 488 -29.96 -7.39 -5.72
CA HIS A 488 -29.31 -7.22 -7.02
C HIS A 488 -27.84 -7.66 -6.97
N ALA A 489 -27.24 -7.91 -8.14
CA ALA A 489 -25.91 -8.50 -8.28
C ALA A 489 -24.80 -7.75 -7.51
N ALA A 490 -24.81 -6.42 -7.52
CA ALA A 490 -23.77 -5.62 -6.84
C ALA A 490 -23.79 -5.75 -5.31
N CYS A 491 -24.99 -6.06 -4.73
CA CYS A 491 -25.17 -6.29 -3.30
C CYS A 491 -25.16 -7.79 -2.94
N SER A 492 -24.76 -8.68 -3.87
CA SER A 492 -24.75 -10.13 -3.65
C SER A 492 -23.64 -10.52 -2.66
N THR A 493 -23.83 -11.72 -2.10
CA THR A 493 -22.80 -12.44 -1.37
C THR A 493 -22.49 -13.78 -2.02
N LEU A 494 -21.30 -14.29 -1.80
CA LEU A 494 -20.86 -15.62 -2.20
C LEU A 494 -21.05 -16.57 -1.02
N LEU A 495 -21.51 -17.76 -1.29
CA LEU A 495 -21.61 -18.80 -0.27
C LEU A 495 -20.20 -19.08 0.31
N GLY A 496 -20.08 -19.01 1.62
CA GLY A 496 -18.92 -19.54 2.32
C GLY A 496 -18.85 -21.06 2.14
N ALA A 497 -17.65 -21.61 2.21
CA ALA A 497 -17.51 -23.06 2.33
C ALA A 497 -18.31 -23.48 3.57
N THR A 498 -19.33 -24.31 3.40
CA THR A 498 -20.05 -24.89 4.52
C THR A 498 -19.03 -25.64 5.37
N SER A 499 -18.73 -25.11 6.53
CA SER A 499 -17.98 -25.83 7.56
C SER A 499 -18.82 -27.06 7.95
N GLY A 500 -18.59 -28.14 7.29
CA GLY A 500 -19.06 -29.43 7.74
C GLY A 500 -18.30 -29.82 8.99
N ALA A 501 -18.65 -29.20 10.10
CA ALA A 501 -18.47 -29.66 11.49
C ALA A 501 -18.98 -28.57 12.40
N ALA A 502 -20.19 -28.72 12.90
CA ALA A 502 -20.59 -28.05 14.12
C ALA A 502 -19.56 -28.39 15.21
N VAL A 503 -18.79 -27.42 15.62
CA VAL A 503 -18.07 -27.52 16.89
C VAL A 503 -19.14 -27.50 17.97
N ARG A 504 -19.37 -28.70 18.58
CA ARG A 504 -20.16 -28.89 19.78
C ARG A 504 -19.43 -28.25 20.97
#